data_c6de1598815d2621e1b349b79d1dcde0
#
_entry.id   c6de1598815d2621e1b349b79d1dcde0
#
_cell.length_a   1.000
_cell.length_b   1.000
_cell.length_c   1.000
_cell.angle_alpha   90.00
_cell.angle_beta   90.00
_cell.angle_gamma   90.00
#
_symmetry.space_group_name_H-M   'P 1'
#
loop_
_entity.id
_entity.type
_entity.pdbx_description
1 polymer ?
#
loop_
_entity_poly.entity_id
_entity_poly.type
_entity_poly.pdbx_seq_one_letter_code
_entity_poly.pdbx_strand_id
1 'polypeptide(L)'
;MIMNKRSVCALSMAFVLAGCSAGGSGSGKEQTLTVGLFTEMNGDFSPMYYQTTNDSNVVNLVYQGLLAYDKDANLVPELAKELPTISDDGTTMTFKLRKGVKFSDGSKFTSKDVKATFSVMADPSY
;
A
#
# COMPACT_ATOMS: atom_id res chain seq x y z
N MET A 1 5.46 -51.48 12.82
CA MET A 1 4.89 -50.56 13.82
C MET A 1 4.43 -49.32 13.06
N ILE A 2 3.14 -49.21 12.78
CA ILE A 2 2.57 -48.17 11.91
C ILE A 2 2.21 -47.00 12.84
N MET A 3 2.95 -45.93 12.78
CA MET A 3 2.62 -44.69 13.52
C MET A 3 1.40 -44.02 12.88
N ASN A 4 0.35 -43.86 13.68
CA ASN A 4 -0.93 -43.34 13.26
C ASN A 4 -0.81 -41.81 13.01
N LYS A 5 -1.09 -41.37 11.77
CA LYS A 5 -0.99 -39.96 11.33
C LYS A 5 -1.75 -38.94 12.22
N ARG A 6 -2.68 -39.41 13.02
CA ARG A 6 -3.47 -38.58 13.95
C ARG A 6 -2.71 -38.13 15.18
N SER A 7 -1.66 -38.88 15.59
CA SER A 7 -0.88 -38.54 16.79
C SER A 7 0.18 -37.47 16.53
N VAL A 8 0.61 -37.29 15.29
CA VAL A 8 1.62 -36.29 14.93
C VAL A 8 1.03 -34.88 14.85
N CYS A 9 -0.25 -34.74 14.44
CA CYS A 9 -0.93 -33.44 14.45
C CYS A 9 -1.26 -32.93 15.84
N ALA A 10 -1.47 -33.80 16.82
CA ALA A 10 -1.78 -33.39 18.19
C ALA A 10 -0.54 -32.84 18.93
N LEU A 11 0.67 -33.31 18.56
CA LEU A 11 1.91 -32.88 19.22
C LEU A 11 2.41 -31.52 18.69
N SER A 12 2.17 -31.21 17.41
CA SER A 12 2.53 -29.91 16.85
C SER A 12 1.61 -28.77 17.28
N MET A 13 0.35 -29.09 17.65
CA MET A 13 -0.62 -28.08 18.11
C MET A 13 -0.39 -27.66 19.56
N ALA A 14 0.24 -28.50 20.39
CA ALA A 14 0.56 -28.18 21.78
C ALA A 14 1.75 -27.20 21.91
N PHE A 15 2.62 -27.12 20.91
CA PHE A 15 3.79 -26.22 20.95
C PHE A 15 3.48 -24.78 20.55
N VAL A 16 2.39 -24.55 19.78
CA VAL A 16 1.98 -23.21 19.34
C VAL A 16 1.17 -22.47 20.42
N LEU A 17 0.56 -23.19 21.37
CA LEU A 17 -0.26 -22.60 22.42
C LEU A 17 0.53 -22.21 23.70
N ALA A 18 1.80 -22.56 23.81
CA ALA A 18 2.64 -22.20 24.96
C ALA A 18 3.29 -20.80 24.84
N GLY A 19 3.11 -20.10 23.73
CA GLY A 19 3.68 -18.78 23.45
C GLY A 19 2.80 -17.58 23.78
N CYS A 20 1.55 -17.76 24.17
CA CYS A 20 0.58 -16.66 24.33
C CYS A 20 0.08 -16.46 25.77
N SER A 21 0.86 -16.80 26.80
CA SER A 21 0.45 -16.57 28.18
C SER A 21 1.54 -15.83 28.96
N ALA A 22 1.73 -14.56 28.61
CA ALA A 22 2.29 -13.57 29.52
C ALA A 22 1.36 -12.37 29.50
N GLY A 23 0.38 -12.37 30.41
CA GLY A 23 -0.43 -11.22 30.71
C GLY A 23 0.46 -10.07 31.19
N GLY A 24 0.42 -8.96 30.50
CA GLY A 24 1.05 -7.71 30.89
C GLY A 24 0.09 -6.59 30.55
N SER A 25 -0.44 -5.94 31.57
CA SER A 25 -1.24 -4.72 31.51
C SER A 25 -0.61 -3.69 30.58
N GLY A 26 -1.45 -3.13 29.73
CA GLY A 26 -1.12 -2.22 28.67
C GLY A 26 -0.45 -0.93 29.11
N SER A 27 0.66 -0.71 28.57
CA SER A 27 1.18 0.53 28.06
C SER A 27 1.33 0.27 26.57
N GLY A 28 0.73 1.08 25.73
CA GLY A 28 0.76 0.89 24.28
C GLY A 28 2.21 0.82 23.81
N LYS A 29 2.75 -0.40 23.72
CA LYS A 29 4.06 -0.62 23.14
C LYS A 29 3.92 -0.29 21.66
N GLU A 30 4.71 0.67 21.24
CA GLU A 30 4.92 0.98 19.83
C GLU A 30 5.30 -0.31 19.10
N GLN A 31 4.44 -0.73 18.16
CA GLN A 31 4.69 -1.94 17.38
C GLN A 31 5.61 -1.57 16.22
N THR A 32 6.83 -2.09 16.25
CA THR A 32 7.82 -1.84 15.20
C THR A 32 7.89 -3.04 14.27
N LEU A 33 7.72 -2.80 12.97
CA LEU A 33 7.99 -3.75 11.90
C LEU A 33 9.33 -3.39 11.25
N THR A 34 10.28 -4.33 11.27
CA THR A 34 11.57 -4.16 10.61
C THR A 34 11.59 -4.98 9.33
N VAL A 35 11.86 -4.34 8.21
CA VAL A 35 11.98 -4.96 6.88
C VAL A 35 13.42 -4.84 6.40
N GLY A 36 14.04 -5.99 6.06
CA GLY A 36 15.38 -6.03 5.48
C GLY A 36 15.31 -5.81 3.96
N LEU A 37 16.22 -4.99 3.43
CA LEU A 37 16.38 -4.74 2.00
C LEU A 37 17.73 -5.24 1.53
N PHE A 38 17.81 -5.75 0.29
CA PHE A 38 19.06 -6.29 -0.28
C PHE A 38 19.91 -5.22 -0.96
N THR A 39 19.35 -4.05 -1.25
CA THR A 39 20.04 -2.93 -1.88
C THR A 39 19.77 -1.65 -1.12
N GLU A 40 20.64 -0.67 -1.27
CA GLU A 40 20.47 0.65 -0.64
C GLU A 40 19.27 1.39 -1.23
N MET A 41 18.70 2.29 -0.43
CA MET A 41 17.72 3.29 -0.88
C MET A 41 18.44 4.57 -1.22
N ASN A 42 18.00 5.28 -2.26
CA ASN A 42 18.51 6.62 -2.55
C ASN A 42 17.97 7.67 -1.57
N GLY A 43 16.84 7.36 -0.91
CA GLY A 43 16.19 8.27 0.02
C GLY A 43 15.29 9.30 -0.67
N ASP A 44 15.01 9.13 -1.95
CA ASP A 44 14.09 9.97 -2.70
C ASP A 44 12.67 9.37 -2.62
N PHE A 45 11.92 9.80 -1.61
CA PHE A 45 10.58 9.30 -1.33
C PHE A 45 9.47 10.16 -1.96
N SER A 46 9.79 10.89 -3.01
CA SER A 46 8.79 11.59 -3.81
C SER A 46 8.11 10.62 -4.79
N PRO A 47 6.77 10.56 -4.86
CA PRO A 47 6.06 9.73 -5.83
C PRO A 47 6.33 10.14 -7.29
N MET A 48 6.93 11.31 -7.52
CA MET A 48 7.25 11.83 -8.85
C MET A 48 8.70 11.60 -9.27
N TYR A 49 9.63 11.41 -8.31
CA TYR A 49 11.06 11.45 -8.60
C TYR A 49 11.83 10.21 -8.13
N TYR A 50 11.19 9.25 -7.43
CA TYR A 50 11.89 8.05 -6.98
C TYR A 50 12.47 7.27 -8.18
N GLN A 51 13.67 6.71 -8.00
CA GLN A 51 14.38 6.00 -9.06
C GLN A 51 14.64 4.53 -8.75
N THR A 52 14.49 4.13 -7.49
CA THR A 52 14.77 2.74 -7.08
C THR A 52 13.51 2.02 -6.65
N THR A 53 13.50 0.69 -6.79
CA THR A 53 12.42 -0.16 -6.31
C THR A 53 12.24 -0.05 -4.79
N ASN A 54 13.33 0.14 -4.04
CA ASN A 54 13.26 0.28 -2.59
C ASN A 54 12.59 1.60 -2.17
N ASP A 55 12.90 2.70 -2.87
CA ASP A 55 12.23 3.99 -2.64
C ASP A 55 10.75 3.89 -3.02
N SER A 56 10.40 3.21 -4.13
CA SER A 56 9.01 3.01 -4.53
C SER A 56 8.21 2.20 -3.51
N ASN A 57 8.83 1.22 -2.83
CA ASN A 57 8.17 0.47 -1.77
C ASN A 57 7.77 1.37 -0.60
N VAL A 58 8.63 2.32 -0.22
CA VAL A 58 8.31 3.31 0.83
C VAL A 58 7.25 4.28 0.34
N VAL A 59 7.37 4.78 -0.90
CA VAL A 59 6.38 5.67 -1.52
C VAL A 59 4.99 5.03 -1.52
N ASN A 60 4.88 3.76 -1.89
CA ASN A 60 3.61 3.03 -1.92
C ASN A 60 3.00 2.78 -0.53
N LEU A 61 3.76 2.87 0.55
CA LEU A 61 3.23 2.82 1.92
C LEU A 61 2.65 4.17 2.39
N VAL A 62 3.13 5.27 1.83
CA VAL A 62 2.81 6.63 2.28
C VAL A 62 1.80 7.32 1.36
N TYR A 63 1.87 7.08 0.06
CA TYR A 63 1.05 7.74 -0.95
C TYR A 63 0.07 6.77 -1.59
N GLN A 64 -1.08 7.29 -1.97
CA GLN A 64 -2.11 6.57 -2.71
C GLN A 64 -2.26 7.14 -4.12
N GLY A 65 -2.40 6.24 -5.09
CA GLY A 65 -2.68 6.60 -6.47
C GLY A 65 -4.18 6.72 -6.77
N LEU A 66 -4.53 7.21 -7.95
CA LEU A 66 -5.90 7.10 -8.46
C LEU A 66 -6.28 5.63 -8.68
N LEU A 67 -5.33 4.85 -9.15
CA LEU A 67 -5.40 3.40 -9.41
C LEU A 67 -4.21 2.72 -8.74
N ALA A 68 -4.35 1.45 -8.42
CA ALA A 68 -3.31 0.57 -7.88
C ALA A 68 -3.27 -0.76 -8.65
N TYR A 69 -2.28 -1.58 -8.39
CA TYR A 69 -2.24 -2.97 -8.86
C TYR A 69 -2.61 -3.91 -7.70
N ASP A 70 -3.45 -4.89 -7.99
CA ASP A 70 -3.73 -5.98 -7.06
C ASP A 70 -2.61 -7.04 -7.06
N LYS A 71 -2.76 -8.09 -6.25
CA LYS A 71 -1.82 -9.21 -6.14
C LYS A 71 -1.62 -10.00 -7.44
N ASP A 72 -2.56 -9.90 -8.38
CA ASP A 72 -2.55 -10.58 -9.67
C ASP A 72 -2.12 -9.63 -10.81
N ALA A 73 -1.58 -8.45 -10.45
CA ALA A 73 -1.15 -7.38 -11.35
C ALA A 73 -2.29 -6.78 -12.21
N ASN A 74 -3.54 -6.88 -11.78
CA ASN A 74 -4.64 -6.18 -12.41
C ASN A 74 -4.75 -4.76 -11.89
N LEU A 75 -5.07 -3.83 -12.78
CA LEU A 75 -5.33 -2.43 -12.42
C LEU A 75 -6.68 -2.31 -11.71
N VAL A 76 -6.67 -1.79 -10.50
CA VAL A 76 -7.85 -1.62 -9.64
C VAL A 76 -8.02 -0.17 -9.18
N PRO A 77 -9.25 0.29 -8.91
CA PRO A 77 -9.48 1.64 -8.41
C PRO A 77 -9.00 1.80 -6.96
N GLU A 78 -8.27 2.89 -6.67
CA GLU A 78 -7.81 3.23 -5.31
C GLU A 78 -8.45 4.55 -4.82
N LEU A 79 -7.92 5.73 -5.15
CA LEU A 79 -8.59 7.01 -4.89
C LEU A 79 -9.71 7.29 -5.90
N ALA A 80 -9.65 6.67 -7.08
CA ALA A 80 -10.79 6.64 -7.99
C ALA A 80 -11.87 5.69 -7.45
N LYS A 81 -13.14 5.99 -7.77
CA LYS A 81 -14.30 5.16 -7.40
C LYS A 81 -14.39 3.90 -8.27
N GLU A 82 -13.97 4.01 -9.52
CA GLU A 82 -14.03 2.98 -10.57
C GLU A 82 -12.87 3.20 -11.56
N LEU A 83 -12.64 2.26 -12.45
CA LEU A 83 -11.68 2.45 -13.54
C LEU A 83 -12.10 3.64 -14.42
N PRO A 84 -11.13 4.37 -15.01
CA PRO A 84 -11.44 5.52 -15.84
C PRO A 84 -12.20 5.12 -17.10
N THR A 85 -13.05 6.03 -17.59
CA THR A 85 -13.60 5.93 -18.94
C THR A 85 -12.70 6.66 -19.92
N ILE A 86 -12.48 6.05 -21.08
CA ILE A 86 -11.66 6.62 -22.15
C ILE A 86 -12.62 7.00 -23.29
N SER A 87 -12.46 8.20 -23.85
CA SER A 87 -13.24 8.64 -25.02
C SER A 87 -12.92 7.79 -26.26
N ASP A 88 -13.84 7.74 -27.21
CA ASP A 88 -13.71 6.93 -28.44
C ASP A 88 -12.48 7.29 -29.29
N ASP A 89 -12.06 8.55 -29.24
CA ASP A 89 -10.86 9.05 -29.90
C ASP A 89 -9.55 8.82 -29.11
N GLY A 90 -9.66 8.24 -27.88
CA GLY A 90 -8.52 7.95 -27.01
C GLY A 90 -7.83 9.17 -26.39
N THR A 91 -8.37 10.38 -26.60
CA THR A 91 -7.72 11.63 -26.17
C THR A 91 -8.10 12.09 -24.77
N THR A 92 -9.23 11.61 -24.24
CA THR A 92 -9.77 12.03 -22.95
C THR A 92 -9.95 10.83 -22.01
N MET A 93 -9.38 10.93 -20.82
CA MET A 93 -9.55 9.96 -19.76
C MET A 93 -10.27 10.61 -18.57
N THR A 94 -11.41 10.06 -18.17
CA THR A 94 -12.26 10.62 -17.11
C THR A 94 -12.21 9.75 -15.88
N PHE A 95 -11.80 10.33 -14.73
CA PHE A 95 -11.80 9.69 -13.42
C PHE A 95 -12.92 10.22 -12.54
N LYS A 96 -13.64 9.32 -11.87
CA LYS A 96 -14.58 9.66 -10.80
C LYS A 96 -13.90 9.41 -9.46
N LEU A 97 -13.74 10.43 -8.62
CA LEU A 97 -13.08 10.33 -7.34
C LEU A 97 -14.00 9.78 -6.25
N ARG A 98 -13.43 9.05 -5.28
CA ARG A 98 -14.13 8.65 -4.06
C ARG A 98 -14.49 9.90 -3.24
N LYS A 99 -15.68 9.89 -2.62
CA LYS A 99 -16.11 10.96 -1.72
C LYS A 99 -15.61 10.72 -0.30
N GLY A 100 -15.36 11.80 0.43
CA GLY A 100 -15.04 11.73 1.85
C GLY A 100 -13.60 11.31 2.18
N VAL A 101 -12.73 11.16 1.18
CA VAL A 101 -11.30 10.91 1.37
C VAL A 101 -10.63 12.13 2.00
N LYS A 102 -9.71 11.89 2.92
CA LYS A 102 -8.93 12.92 3.62
C LYS A 102 -7.45 12.57 3.59
N PHE A 103 -6.62 13.60 3.59
CA PHE A 103 -5.19 13.47 3.88
C PHE A 103 -4.95 13.15 5.36
N SER A 104 -3.73 12.76 5.72
CA SER A 104 -3.34 12.44 7.09
C SER A 104 -3.46 13.62 8.07
N ASP A 105 -3.40 14.85 7.58
CA ASP A 105 -3.63 16.08 8.34
C ASP A 105 -5.13 16.41 8.54
N GLY A 106 -6.04 15.58 7.99
CA GLY A 106 -7.48 15.75 8.06
C GLY A 106 -8.08 16.63 6.97
N SER A 107 -7.28 17.27 6.11
CA SER A 107 -7.77 18.06 4.97
C SER A 107 -8.47 17.17 3.94
N LYS A 108 -9.38 17.74 3.17
CA LYS A 108 -10.19 16.99 2.19
C LYS A 108 -9.40 16.79 0.90
N PHE A 109 -9.34 15.56 0.41
CA PHE A 109 -8.88 15.25 -0.94
C PHE A 109 -9.95 15.63 -1.98
N THR A 110 -9.53 16.32 -3.03
CA THR A 110 -10.40 16.87 -4.09
C THR A 110 -9.76 16.73 -5.48
N SER A 111 -10.53 17.04 -6.53
CA SER A 111 -10.01 17.11 -7.89
C SER A 111 -8.95 18.19 -8.11
N LYS A 112 -8.87 19.20 -7.22
CA LYS A 112 -7.82 20.23 -7.27
C LYS A 112 -6.45 19.63 -6.97
N ASP A 113 -6.38 18.68 -6.05
CA ASP A 113 -5.14 18.01 -5.64
C ASP A 113 -4.64 17.11 -6.78
N VAL A 114 -5.56 16.39 -7.44
CA VAL A 114 -5.25 15.62 -8.65
C VAL A 114 -4.71 16.53 -9.76
N LYS A 115 -5.38 17.65 -10.00
CA LYS A 115 -4.95 18.63 -11.01
C LYS A 115 -3.57 19.19 -10.68
N ALA A 116 -3.30 19.52 -9.41
CA ALA A 116 -1.98 20.03 -8.98
C ALA A 116 -0.87 19.02 -9.31
N THR A 117 -1.08 17.73 -9.00
CA THR A 117 -0.14 16.66 -9.32
C THR A 117 0.15 16.57 -10.82
N PHE A 118 -0.88 16.52 -11.65
CA PHE A 118 -0.70 16.47 -13.10
C PHE A 118 -0.09 17.76 -13.68
N SER A 119 -0.33 18.91 -13.04
CA SER A 119 0.31 20.16 -13.47
C SER A 119 1.81 20.16 -13.26
N VAL A 120 2.30 19.53 -12.18
CA VAL A 120 3.75 19.35 -11.96
C VAL A 120 4.33 18.40 -13.00
N MET A 121 3.67 17.28 -13.28
CA MET A 121 4.12 16.29 -14.28
C MET A 121 4.12 16.86 -15.71
N ALA A 122 3.28 17.86 -15.98
CA ALA A 122 3.20 18.54 -17.29
C ALA A 122 4.14 19.75 -17.41
N ASP A 123 4.90 20.08 -16.34
CA ASP A 123 5.87 21.16 -16.38
C ASP A 123 7.08 20.76 -17.25
N PRO A 124 7.54 21.60 -18.17
CA PRO A 124 8.70 21.29 -19.02
C PRO A 124 10.01 21.06 -18.25
N SER A 125 10.07 21.45 -16.99
CA SER A 125 11.22 21.22 -16.11
C SER A 125 11.19 19.89 -15.35
N TYR A 126 10.09 19.13 -15.50
CA TYR A 126 9.87 17.83 -14.85
C TYR A 126 10.76 16.74 -15.45
#